data_da3bd286538d0981e1b02fa8843153f8
#
_entry.id   da3bd286538d0981e1b02fa8843153f8
#
_cell.length_a   1.000
_cell.length_b   1.000
_cell.length_c   1.000
_cell.angle_alpha   90.00
_cell.angle_beta   90.00
_cell.angle_gamma   90.00
#
_symmetry.space_group_name_H-M   'P 1'
#
loop_
_entity.id
_entity.type
_entity.pdbx_description
1 polymer ?
#
loop_
_entity_poly.entity_id
_entity_poly.type
_entity_poly.pdbx_seq_one_letter_code
_entity_poly.pdbx_strand_id
1 'polypeptide(L)'
;MAVLLRTTTCATATTAGSSSTLLATTFRRVRRLLPARASPPRRAFTARASAEPLEVCAKASITVPDRLGDCPFTQRVLLTIEEKNLPYELKLVDLANKPDCSIAIIFFWHVIRLFTINPEGKVPIVKLEDKWVADSDVITQVLEEKYPQPSLATPPEKASIGSKIFSTFIGFVKSKDTNDGTEQTLLSELTSFDSYLKDNGPFINGGTISAADLSLAPKLYHMEIALGHYKNWSVPDALAHVKTYMKTIFSMDSFVNTRGLPEDVIAGWRSKVMG
;
A
#
# COMPACT_ATOMS: atom_id res chain seq x y z
N MET A 1 45.37 -3.14 38.83
CA MET A 1 44.77 -2.48 39.99
C MET A 1 43.29 -2.74 39.94
N ALA A 2 42.87 -3.79 40.61
CA ALA A 2 42.19 -3.86 41.92
C ALA A 2 40.81 -3.15 41.88
N VAL A 3 39.71 -3.93 41.67
CA VAL A 3 38.84 -4.61 42.66
C VAL A 3 38.13 -3.64 43.62
N LEU A 4 36.81 -3.66 43.60
CA LEU A 4 36.01 -3.90 44.81
C LEU A 4 34.54 -4.22 44.49
N LEU A 5 34.16 -5.47 44.75
CA LEU A 5 32.80 -5.95 45.03
C LEU A 5 32.35 -5.37 46.39
N ARG A 6 31.06 -5.05 46.56
CA ARG A 6 30.39 -5.09 47.84
C ARG A 6 29.03 -5.77 47.74
N THR A 7 28.98 -6.94 48.31
CA THR A 7 27.79 -7.69 48.74
C THR A 7 27.32 -7.13 50.09
N THR A 8 26.00 -7.02 50.29
CA THR A 8 25.47 -6.95 51.67
C THR A 8 24.22 -7.80 51.77
N THR A 9 24.29 -8.71 52.68
CA THR A 9 23.36 -9.76 53.08
C THR A 9 22.25 -9.25 54.01
N CYS A 10 21.08 -9.85 53.87
CA CYS A 10 20.15 -10.46 54.84
C CYS A 10 19.93 -9.83 56.24
N ALA A 11 18.70 -9.64 56.62
CA ALA A 11 18.20 -9.89 57.97
C ALA A 11 16.72 -10.22 57.96
N THR A 12 16.42 -11.40 58.47
CA THR A 12 15.10 -11.95 58.87
C THR A 12 14.66 -11.37 60.22
N ALA A 13 13.37 -11.13 60.40
CA ALA A 13 12.76 -11.04 61.73
C ALA A 13 11.35 -11.61 61.72
N THR A 14 11.17 -12.63 62.53
CA THR A 14 9.94 -13.33 62.91
C THR A 14 9.37 -12.70 64.18
N THR A 15 8.05 -12.48 64.29
CA THR A 15 7.20 -12.70 65.54
C THR A 15 5.75 -12.45 65.17
N ALA A 16 4.91 -13.46 65.29
CA ALA A 16 3.97 -13.85 66.35
C ALA A 16 2.69 -12.96 66.50
N GLY A 17 1.56 -13.51 66.05
CA GLY A 17 0.38 -13.73 66.85
C GLY A 17 -0.61 -12.58 67.12
N SER A 18 -1.78 -12.67 66.52
CA SER A 18 -3.06 -12.49 67.27
C SER A 18 -4.26 -12.82 66.34
N SER A 19 -5.09 -13.71 66.90
CA SER A 19 -6.41 -14.11 66.38
C SER A 19 -7.38 -12.93 66.40
N SER A 20 -8.08 -12.65 65.31
CA SER A 20 -9.34 -11.90 65.31
C SER A 20 -10.24 -12.43 64.24
N THR A 21 -11.31 -13.09 64.74
CA THR A 21 -12.44 -13.58 63.98
C THR A 21 -13.14 -12.42 63.25
N LEU A 22 -13.20 -12.41 61.94
CA LEU A 22 -14.03 -11.48 61.20
C LEU A 22 -14.88 -12.26 60.20
N LEU A 23 -16.15 -11.98 60.27
CA LEU A 23 -17.27 -12.51 59.53
C LEU A 23 -17.01 -12.47 58.02
N ALA A 24 -17.16 -13.62 57.36
CA ALA A 24 -17.16 -13.75 55.92
C ALA A 24 -18.48 -13.19 55.33
N THR A 25 -18.45 -11.98 54.84
CA THR A 25 -19.53 -11.44 53.99
C THR A 25 -19.30 -11.89 52.57
N THR A 26 -20.08 -12.88 52.16
CA THR A 26 -20.07 -13.39 50.78
C THR A 26 -20.61 -12.33 49.82
N PHE A 27 -19.74 -11.57 49.19
CA PHE A 27 -20.08 -10.76 48.00
C PHE A 27 -20.29 -11.68 46.81
N ARG A 28 -21.54 -11.95 46.48
CA ARG A 28 -21.96 -12.61 45.25
C ARG A 28 -21.64 -11.67 44.08
N ARG A 29 -20.52 -11.88 43.38
CA ARG A 29 -20.13 -11.16 42.20
C ARG A 29 -21.07 -11.57 41.06
N VAL A 30 -22.08 -10.74 40.78
CA VAL A 30 -22.92 -10.87 39.60
C VAL A 30 -22.04 -10.55 38.40
N ARG A 31 -21.57 -11.56 37.68
CA ARG A 31 -20.96 -11.40 36.35
C ARG A 31 -22.09 -10.97 35.40
N ARG A 32 -22.15 -9.67 35.04
CA ARG A 32 -22.87 -9.22 33.87
C ARG A 32 -22.18 -9.84 32.64
N LEU A 33 -22.79 -10.84 32.05
CA LEU A 33 -22.44 -11.32 30.70
C LEU A 33 -22.79 -10.19 29.74
N LEU A 34 -21.75 -9.50 29.27
CA LEU A 34 -21.88 -8.63 28.07
C LEU A 34 -22.24 -9.54 26.89
N PRO A 35 -23.21 -9.15 26.05
CA PRO A 35 -23.51 -9.94 24.87
C PRO A 35 -22.27 -10.01 24.00
N ALA A 36 -21.89 -11.21 23.58
CA ALA A 36 -20.80 -11.46 22.65
C ALA A 36 -21.06 -10.61 21.39
N ARG A 37 -20.13 -9.69 21.11
CA ARG A 37 -20.12 -8.92 19.87
C ARG A 37 -20.05 -9.94 18.74
N ALA A 38 -21.14 -10.05 17.98
CA ALA A 38 -21.16 -10.91 16.78
C ALA A 38 -20.03 -10.45 15.86
N SER A 39 -19.06 -11.32 15.64
CA SER A 39 -18.05 -11.13 14.63
C SER A 39 -18.76 -11.00 13.27
N PRO A 40 -18.38 -10.05 12.42
CA PRO A 40 -18.95 -9.99 11.09
C PRO A 40 -18.75 -11.34 10.39
N PRO A 41 -19.69 -11.79 9.55
CA PRO A 41 -19.56 -13.06 8.87
C PRO A 41 -18.25 -13.04 8.09
N ARG A 42 -17.36 -13.97 8.39
CA ARG A 42 -16.19 -14.26 7.55
C ARG A 42 -16.77 -14.54 6.17
N ARG A 43 -16.50 -13.65 5.22
CA ARG A 43 -16.76 -13.90 3.80
C ARG A 43 -16.20 -15.29 3.52
N ALA A 44 -17.09 -16.20 3.15
CA ALA A 44 -16.70 -17.54 2.75
C ALA A 44 -15.72 -17.37 1.58
N PHE A 45 -14.45 -17.64 1.82
CA PHE A 45 -13.47 -17.88 0.76
C PHE A 45 -13.96 -19.11 0.02
N THR A 46 -14.73 -18.91 -1.03
CA THR A 46 -14.87 -19.94 -2.05
C THR A 46 -13.51 -20.00 -2.73
N ALA A 47 -12.70 -20.93 -2.23
CA ALA A 47 -11.42 -21.25 -2.80
C ALA A 47 -11.62 -21.52 -4.29
N ARG A 48 -11.13 -20.65 -5.14
CA ARG A 48 -10.85 -20.94 -6.54
C ARG A 48 -9.56 -21.79 -6.54
N ALA A 49 -9.69 -22.98 -5.93
CA ALA A 49 -8.61 -23.96 -5.84
C ALA A 49 -8.34 -24.45 -7.25
N SER A 50 -7.24 -24.03 -7.85
CA SER A 50 -6.39 -24.63 -8.87
C SER A 50 -5.81 -23.68 -9.93
N ALA A 51 -5.89 -22.35 -9.78
CA ALA A 51 -5.10 -21.49 -10.67
C ALA A 51 -3.63 -21.51 -10.18
N GLU A 52 -2.71 -21.80 -11.09
CA GLU A 52 -1.28 -21.61 -10.81
C GLU A 52 -1.04 -20.15 -10.44
N PRO A 53 -0.16 -19.88 -9.44
CA PRO A 53 0.14 -18.51 -9.04
C PRO A 53 0.70 -17.70 -10.21
N LEU A 54 0.21 -16.47 -10.37
CA LEU A 54 0.74 -15.53 -11.35
C LEU A 54 2.17 -15.11 -10.95
N GLU A 55 3.13 -15.19 -11.85
CA GLU A 55 4.45 -14.62 -11.59
C GLU A 55 4.43 -13.11 -11.88
N VAL A 56 4.74 -12.30 -10.85
CA VAL A 56 4.75 -10.83 -10.95
C VAL A 56 6.16 -10.31 -10.67
N CYS A 57 6.80 -9.70 -11.67
CA CYS A 57 8.05 -8.97 -11.45
C CYS A 57 7.74 -7.52 -11.08
N ALA A 58 8.27 -7.10 -9.94
CA ALA A 58 8.01 -5.81 -9.32
C ALA A 58 9.33 -5.11 -8.93
N LYS A 59 9.28 -3.79 -8.80
CA LYS A 59 10.43 -3.03 -8.32
C LYS A 59 10.72 -3.35 -6.86
N ALA A 60 11.96 -3.75 -6.57
CA ALA A 60 12.46 -3.83 -5.21
C ALA A 60 12.60 -2.43 -4.58
N SER A 61 12.53 -2.38 -3.25
CA SER A 61 12.86 -1.16 -2.51
C SER A 61 14.33 -0.80 -2.74
N ILE A 62 14.61 0.50 -2.89
CA ILE A 62 15.97 1.02 -3.00
C ILE A 62 16.67 1.10 -1.64
N THR A 63 15.95 0.97 -0.54
CA THR A 63 16.48 0.98 0.83
C THR A 63 16.69 -0.42 1.37
N VAL A 64 15.79 -1.38 1.01
CA VAL A 64 15.84 -2.78 1.44
C VAL A 64 15.45 -3.67 0.24
N PRO A 65 16.42 -4.24 -0.49
CA PRO A 65 16.17 -4.96 -1.75
C PRO A 65 15.21 -6.16 -1.66
N ASP A 66 15.08 -6.78 -0.48
CA ASP A 66 14.17 -7.90 -0.25
C ASP A 66 12.72 -7.48 0.05
N ARG A 67 12.41 -6.19 -0.11
CA ARG A 67 11.10 -5.61 0.15
C ARG A 67 10.54 -4.97 -1.11
N LEU A 68 9.19 -4.98 -1.23
CA LEU A 68 8.49 -4.28 -2.32
C LEU A 68 8.82 -2.79 -2.31
N GLY A 69 9.15 -2.25 -3.47
CA GLY A 69 9.52 -0.85 -3.64
C GLY A 69 8.33 0.08 -3.89
N ASP A 70 8.67 1.31 -4.28
CA ASP A 70 7.80 2.48 -4.37
C ASP A 70 7.08 2.65 -5.72
N CYS A 71 6.87 1.61 -6.50
CA CYS A 71 6.28 1.77 -7.83
C CYS A 71 4.74 1.81 -7.81
N PRO A 72 4.08 2.95 -8.10
CA PRO A 72 2.62 3.04 -8.10
C PRO A 72 1.97 2.19 -9.20
N PHE A 73 2.67 1.94 -10.29
CA PHE A 73 2.20 1.09 -11.38
C PHE A 73 2.24 -0.40 -11.00
N THR A 74 3.28 -0.82 -10.27
CA THR A 74 3.32 -2.16 -9.67
C THR A 74 2.18 -2.33 -8.67
N GLN A 75 1.98 -1.36 -7.78
CA GLN A 75 0.90 -1.42 -6.80
C GLN A 75 -0.48 -1.51 -7.45
N ARG A 76 -0.72 -0.79 -8.55
CA ARG A 76 -1.96 -0.92 -9.32
C ARG A 76 -2.22 -2.35 -9.77
N VAL A 77 -1.21 -3.03 -10.31
CA VAL A 77 -1.34 -4.42 -10.76
C VAL A 77 -1.59 -5.36 -9.59
N LEU A 78 -0.83 -5.21 -8.50
CA LEU A 78 -1.01 -6.03 -7.30
C LEU A 78 -2.39 -5.83 -6.67
N LEU A 79 -2.88 -4.59 -6.58
CA LEU A 79 -4.24 -4.29 -6.14
C LEU A 79 -5.29 -5.01 -7.00
N THR A 80 -5.12 -4.99 -8.33
CA THR A 80 -6.05 -5.68 -9.23
C THR A 80 -6.04 -7.19 -8.97
N ILE A 81 -4.89 -7.78 -8.74
CA ILE A 81 -4.73 -9.21 -8.43
C ILE A 81 -5.38 -9.55 -7.08
N GLU A 82 -5.14 -8.73 -6.04
CA GLU A 82 -5.73 -8.90 -4.70
C GLU A 82 -7.26 -8.76 -4.74
N GLU A 83 -7.80 -7.72 -5.38
CA GLU A 83 -9.25 -7.52 -5.50
C GLU A 83 -9.94 -8.62 -6.30
N LYS A 84 -9.23 -9.25 -7.23
CA LYS A 84 -9.70 -10.44 -7.95
C LYS A 84 -9.47 -11.75 -7.20
N ASN A 85 -8.85 -11.71 -6.02
CA ASN A 85 -8.49 -12.88 -5.21
C ASN A 85 -7.70 -13.94 -6.02
N LEU A 86 -6.73 -13.50 -6.82
CA LEU A 86 -5.86 -14.38 -7.60
C LEU A 86 -4.57 -14.67 -6.82
N PRO A 87 -4.10 -15.94 -6.81
CA PRO A 87 -2.80 -16.24 -6.22
C PRO A 87 -1.66 -15.69 -7.08
N TYR A 88 -0.62 -15.16 -6.45
CA TYR A 88 0.56 -14.67 -7.16
C TYR A 88 1.85 -14.92 -6.38
N GLU A 89 2.95 -14.98 -7.11
CA GLU A 89 4.31 -15.01 -6.61
C GLU A 89 5.02 -13.73 -7.02
N LEU A 90 5.52 -12.99 -6.02
CA LEU A 90 6.20 -11.73 -6.24
C LEU A 90 7.70 -11.96 -6.43
N LYS A 91 8.24 -11.47 -7.56
CA LYS A 91 9.67 -11.48 -7.87
C LYS A 91 10.19 -10.05 -7.88
N LEU A 92 10.99 -9.72 -6.87
CA LEU A 92 11.55 -8.39 -6.72
C LEU A 92 12.75 -8.19 -7.63
N VAL A 93 12.78 -7.06 -8.33
CA VAL A 93 13.84 -6.67 -9.25
C VAL A 93 14.49 -5.38 -8.76
N ASP A 94 15.76 -5.45 -8.41
CA ASP A 94 16.56 -4.28 -8.08
C ASP A 94 16.95 -3.55 -9.38
N LEU A 95 16.30 -2.42 -9.64
CA LEU A 95 16.57 -1.59 -10.81
C LEU A 95 17.66 -0.54 -10.55
N ALA A 96 18.06 -0.33 -9.29
CA ALA A 96 19.09 0.64 -8.91
C ALA A 96 20.50 0.05 -9.05
N ASN A 97 20.66 -1.20 -8.67
CA ASN A 97 21.92 -1.93 -8.75
C ASN A 97 21.86 -2.90 -9.95
N LYS A 98 21.93 -2.35 -11.16
CA LYS A 98 22.11 -3.21 -12.36
C LYS A 98 23.43 -3.91 -12.23
N PRO A 99 23.48 -5.26 -12.08
CA PRO A 99 24.75 -5.93 -11.96
C PRO A 99 25.55 -5.74 -13.25
N ASP A 100 26.80 -5.28 -13.12
CA ASP A 100 27.76 -5.35 -14.21
C ASP A 100 27.91 -6.81 -14.64
N CYS A 101 27.98 -7.05 -15.95
CA CYS A 101 27.87 -8.36 -16.61
C CYS A 101 28.79 -9.48 -16.08
N SER A 102 29.62 -9.26 -15.07
CA SER A 102 30.70 -10.17 -14.70
C SER A 102 30.50 -11.04 -13.45
N ILE A 103 29.50 -10.82 -12.60
CA ILE A 103 29.48 -11.50 -11.27
C ILE A 103 28.18 -12.27 -10.91
N ALA A 104 27.12 -12.25 -11.70
CA ALA A 104 25.80 -12.65 -11.20
C ALA A 104 25.08 -13.76 -11.98
N ILE A 105 25.68 -14.95 -12.11
CA ILE A 105 25.06 -16.04 -12.89
C ILE A 105 23.80 -16.62 -12.21
N ILE A 106 23.63 -16.53 -10.92
CA ILE A 106 22.52 -17.18 -10.20
C ILE A 106 21.35 -16.21 -9.92
N PHE A 107 21.62 -14.96 -9.53
CA PHE A 107 20.60 -13.91 -9.38
C PHE A 107 20.17 -13.27 -10.72
N PHE A 108 20.98 -13.43 -11.73
CA PHE A 108 20.92 -12.79 -13.03
C PHE A 108 19.84 -13.36 -13.96
N TRP A 109 19.36 -14.57 -13.75
CA TRP A 109 18.35 -15.20 -14.60
C TRP A 109 17.06 -14.40 -14.67
N HIS A 110 16.60 -13.82 -13.56
CA HIS A 110 15.38 -13.01 -13.53
C HIS A 110 15.56 -11.63 -14.20
N VAL A 111 16.72 -11.01 -14.03
CA VAL A 111 17.03 -9.69 -14.61
C VAL A 111 17.31 -9.80 -16.12
N ILE A 112 18.10 -10.79 -16.55
CA ILE A 112 18.34 -11.04 -18.00
C ILE A 112 17.01 -11.35 -18.69
N ARG A 113 16.19 -12.21 -18.07
CA ARG A 113 14.88 -12.56 -18.61
C ARG A 113 13.97 -11.34 -18.69
N LEU A 114 14.02 -10.43 -17.73
CA LEU A 114 13.30 -9.16 -17.79
C LEU A 114 13.67 -8.35 -19.03
N PHE A 115 14.97 -8.16 -19.32
CA PHE A 115 15.43 -7.40 -20.48
C PHE A 115 15.18 -8.11 -21.81
N THR A 116 15.12 -9.45 -21.82
CA THR A 116 14.71 -10.21 -23.01
C THR A 116 13.23 -10.04 -23.32
N ILE A 117 12.39 -9.93 -22.27
CA ILE A 117 10.93 -9.79 -22.37
C ILE A 117 10.54 -8.32 -22.55
N ASN A 118 11.20 -7.44 -21.83
CA ASN A 118 10.99 -6.01 -21.84
C ASN A 118 12.35 -5.30 -21.94
N PRO A 119 12.84 -4.97 -23.16
CA PRO A 119 14.15 -4.34 -23.37
C PRO A 119 14.31 -3.00 -22.62
N GLU A 120 13.20 -2.31 -22.32
CA GLU A 120 13.22 -1.07 -21.54
C GLU A 120 13.48 -1.32 -20.04
N GLY A 121 13.42 -2.59 -19.58
CA GLY A 121 13.61 -2.94 -18.18
C GLY A 121 12.56 -2.36 -17.22
N LYS A 122 11.40 -1.97 -17.75
CA LYS A 122 10.31 -1.41 -16.93
C LYS A 122 9.54 -2.51 -16.21
N VAL A 123 9.07 -2.21 -15.01
CA VAL A 123 8.16 -3.04 -14.22
C VAL A 123 6.89 -2.23 -13.92
N PRO A 124 5.72 -2.88 -13.71
CA PRO A 124 5.52 -4.33 -13.54
C PRO A 124 5.49 -5.11 -14.86
N ILE A 125 5.84 -6.39 -14.79
CA ILE A 125 5.49 -7.41 -15.79
C ILE A 125 4.85 -8.60 -15.10
N VAL A 126 3.90 -9.25 -15.75
CA VAL A 126 3.16 -10.41 -15.22
C VAL A 126 3.21 -11.54 -16.25
N LYS A 127 3.48 -12.75 -15.77
CA LYS A 127 3.33 -13.96 -16.59
C LYS A 127 1.90 -14.45 -16.51
N LEU A 128 1.22 -14.43 -17.63
CA LEU A 128 -0.13 -14.93 -17.81
C LEU A 128 -0.05 -16.15 -18.73
N GLU A 129 -0.28 -17.35 -18.17
CA GLU A 129 0.01 -18.61 -18.85
C GLU A 129 1.51 -18.66 -19.25
N ASP A 130 1.79 -18.81 -20.53
CA ASP A 130 3.18 -18.85 -21.05
C ASP A 130 3.68 -17.52 -21.59
N LYS A 131 2.88 -16.44 -21.47
CA LYS A 131 3.20 -15.13 -22.02
C LYS A 131 3.47 -14.11 -20.94
N TRP A 132 4.53 -13.33 -21.13
CA TRP A 132 4.80 -12.17 -20.29
C TRP A 132 4.09 -10.94 -20.87
N VAL A 133 3.39 -10.24 -20.00
CA VAL A 133 2.67 -9.00 -20.33
C VAL A 133 3.32 -7.86 -19.55
N ALA A 134 3.67 -6.80 -20.25
CA ALA A 134 4.20 -5.56 -19.71
C ALA A 134 3.17 -4.45 -19.82
N ASP A 135 3.44 -3.32 -19.12
CA ASP A 135 2.57 -2.17 -18.96
C ASP A 135 1.36 -2.43 -18.06
N SER A 136 1.20 -1.55 -17.07
CA SER A 136 0.16 -1.73 -16.04
C SER A 136 -1.27 -1.60 -16.59
N ASP A 137 -1.49 -0.79 -17.63
CA ASP A 137 -2.81 -0.66 -18.26
C ASP A 137 -3.16 -1.94 -19.01
N VAL A 138 -2.22 -2.45 -19.81
CA VAL A 138 -2.39 -3.71 -20.57
C VAL A 138 -2.58 -4.89 -19.61
N ILE A 139 -1.75 -4.99 -18.56
CA ILE A 139 -1.85 -6.08 -17.58
C ILE A 139 -3.24 -6.09 -16.92
N THR A 140 -3.70 -4.93 -16.43
CA THR A 140 -5.00 -4.86 -15.73
C THR A 140 -6.17 -5.13 -16.66
N GLN A 141 -6.08 -4.73 -17.92
CA GLN A 141 -7.08 -5.06 -18.94
C GLN A 141 -7.14 -6.57 -19.21
N VAL A 142 -6.00 -7.21 -19.45
CA VAL A 142 -5.94 -8.67 -19.68
C VAL A 142 -6.44 -9.46 -18.46
N LEU A 143 -6.13 -8.97 -17.24
CA LEU A 143 -6.66 -9.57 -16.01
C LEU A 143 -8.18 -9.43 -15.91
N GLU A 144 -8.77 -8.30 -16.33
CA GLU A 144 -10.22 -8.11 -16.35
C GLU A 144 -10.89 -9.04 -17.37
N GLU A 145 -10.33 -9.15 -18.57
CA GLU A 145 -10.84 -10.02 -19.64
C GLU A 145 -10.77 -11.49 -19.25
N LYS A 146 -9.64 -11.94 -18.67
CA LYS A 146 -9.43 -13.34 -18.31
C LYS A 146 -10.15 -13.76 -17.04
N TYR A 147 -10.26 -12.85 -16.09
CA TYR A 147 -10.91 -13.07 -14.80
C TYR A 147 -12.01 -12.02 -14.56
N PRO A 148 -13.15 -12.12 -15.26
CA PRO A 148 -14.18 -11.08 -15.21
C PRO A 148 -14.90 -10.96 -13.86
N GLN A 149 -14.68 -11.88 -12.91
CA GLN A 149 -15.31 -11.87 -11.61
C GLN A 149 -14.29 -11.93 -10.46
N PRO A 150 -14.41 -11.03 -9.47
CA PRO A 150 -15.32 -9.87 -9.43
C PRO A 150 -14.95 -8.84 -10.50
N SER A 151 -15.97 -8.17 -11.08
CA SER A 151 -15.70 -7.13 -12.08
C SER A 151 -15.13 -5.89 -11.45
N LEU A 152 -14.04 -5.40 -12.04
CA LEU A 152 -13.40 -4.13 -11.71
C LEU A 152 -13.55 -3.12 -12.87
N ALA A 153 -14.37 -3.44 -13.85
CA ALA A 153 -14.58 -2.59 -15.02
C ALA A 153 -15.05 -1.20 -14.60
N THR A 154 -14.42 -0.19 -15.19
CA THR A 154 -14.84 1.21 -15.05
C THR A 154 -15.62 1.62 -16.29
N PRO A 155 -16.83 2.18 -16.16
CA PRO A 155 -17.56 2.74 -17.29
C PRO A 155 -16.71 3.78 -18.04
N PRO A 156 -16.71 3.80 -19.38
CA PRO A 156 -15.86 4.66 -20.18
C PRO A 156 -15.94 6.15 -19.83
N GLU A 157 -17.15 6.64 -19.49
CA GLU A 157 -17.41 8.02 -19.08
C GLU A 157 -16.75 8.39 -17.74
N LYS A 158 -16.39 7.39 -16.91
CA LYS A 158 -15.74 7.58 -15.61
C LYS A 158 -14.23 7.31 -15.64
N ALA A 159 -13.73 6.72 -16.70
CA ALA A 159 -12.33 6.28 -16.78
C ALA A 159 -11.31 7.42 -16.68
N SER A 160 -11.70 8.64 -17.08
CA SER A 160 -10.82 9.82 -17.02
C SER A 160 -10.88 10.60 -15.71
N ILE A 161 -11.79 10.24 -14.79
CA ILE A 161 -11.94 10.95 -13.51
C ILE A 161 -10.65 10.85 -12.69
N GLY A 162 -10.12 12.00 -12.26
CA GLY A 162 -8.89 12.10 -11.50
C GLY A 162 -7.59 11.81 -12.27
N SER A 163 -7.66 11.53 -13.57
CA SER A 163 -6.49 11.11 -14.37
C SER A 163 -5.35 12.14 -14.41
N LYS A 164 -5.67 13.44 -14.30
CA LYS A 164 -4.68 14.52 -14.32
C LYS A 164 -4.00 14.78 -12.98
N ILE A 165 -4.54 14.25 -11.87
CA ILE A 165 -4.00 14.51 -10.53
C ILE A 165 -2.53 14.08 -10.45
N PHE A 166 -2.16 12.94 -11.06
CA PHE A 166 -0.78 12.46 -10.99
C PHE A 166 0.21 13.36 -11.74
N SER A 167 -0.13 13.86 -12.90
CA SER A 167 0.74 14.77 -13.68
C SER A 167 0.87 16.13 -13.01
N THR A 168 -0.20 16.67 -12.43
CA THR A 168 -0.17 17.95 -11.70
C THR A 168 0.61 17.80 -10.38
N PHE A 169 0.47 16.68 -9.68
CA PHE A 169 1.30 16.35 -8.53
C PHE A 169 2.79 16.32 -8.90
N ILE A 170 3.16 15.65 -10.01
CA ILE A 170 4.55 15.60 -10.47
C ILE A 170 5.08 17.01 -10.75
N GLY A 171 4.28 17.86 -11.37
CA GLY A 171 4.63 19.27 -11.62
C GLY A 171 4.94 20.00 -10.31
N PHE A 172 4.03 19.93 -9.35
CA PHE A 172 4.16 20.62 -8.07
C PHE A 172 5.33 20.08 -7.22
N VAL A 173 5.51 18.77 -7.10
CA VAL A 173 6.59 18.22 -6.27
C VAL A 173 7.97 18.56 -6.81
N LYS A 174 8.13 18.73 -8.13
CA LYS A 174 9.38 19.10 -8.81
C LYS A 174 9.63 20.60 -8.87
N SER A 175 8.59 21.41 -8.73
CA SER A 175 8.72 22.86 -8.77
C SER A 175 9.66 23.35 -7.68
N LYS A 176 10.53 24.31 -8.03
CA LYS A 176 11.41 25.03 -7.09
C LYS A 176 10.87 26.44 -6.77
N ASP A 177 9.90 26.91 -7.55
CA ASP A 177 9.25 28.21 -7.35
C ASP A 177 7.87 28.01 -6.71
N THR A 178 7.64 28.65 -5.59
CA THR A 178 6.36 28.58 -4.86
C THR A 178 5.24 29.37 -5.56
N ASN A 179 5.57 30.22 -6.54
CA ASN A 179 4.61 31.09 -7.22
C ASN A 179 4.38 30.73 -8.69
N ASP A 180 4.82 29.56 -9.13
CA ASP A 180 4.69 29.11 -10.54
C ASP A 180 3.29 28.55 -10.90
N GLY A 181 2.36 28.54 -9.94
CA GLY A 181 0.97 28.07 -10.14
C GLY A 181 0.79 26.55 -10.18
N THR A 182 1.86 25.76 -9.96
CA THR A 182 1.77 24.30 -9.98
C THR A 182 0.93 23.74 -8.82
N GLU A 183 1.04 24.35 -7.62
CA GLU A 183 0.18 24.01 -6.49
C GLU A 183 -1.29 24.28 -6.80
N GLN A 184 -1.58 25.46 -7.34
CA GLN A 184 -2.95 25.84 -7.68
C GLN A 184 -3.56 24.94 -8.76
N THR A 185 -2.74 24.48 -9.70
CA THR A 185 -3.16 23.51 -10.72
C THR A 185 -3.54 22.17 -10.08
N LEU A 186 -2.74 21.66 -9.15
CA LEU A 186 -3.06 20.44 -8.40
C LEU A 186 -4.33 20.62 -7.57
N LEU A 187 -4.46 21.75 -6.86
CA LEU A 187 -5.65 22.07 -6.05
C LEU A 187 -6.92 22.11 -6.91
N SER A 188 -6.85 22.65 -8.12
CA SER A 188 -7.99 22.67 -9.06
C SER A 188 -8.44 21.27 -9.45
N GLU A 189 -7.50 20.36 -9.77
CA GLU A 189 -7.83 18.97 -10.11
C GLU A 189 -8.40 18.22 -8.88
N LEU A 190 -7.83 18.42 -7.69
CA LEU A 190 -8.35 17.82 -6.46
C LEU A 190 -9.74 18.36 -6.10
N THR A 191 -10.01 19.65 -6.32
CA THR A 191 -11.34 20.26 -6.08
C THR A 191 -12.38 19.69 -7.03
N SER A 192 -12.01 19.51 -8.30
CA SER A 192 -12.88 18.85 -9.29
C SER A 192 -13.18 17.41 -8.90
N PHE A 193 -12.19 16.69 -8.38
CA PHE A 193 -12.35 15.32 -7.91
C PHE A 193 -13.20 15.26 -6.63
N ASP A 194 -13.01 16.21 -5.69
CA ASP A 194 -13.83 16.31 -4.47
C ASP A 194 -15.32 16.53 -4.80
N SER A 195 -15.61 17.43 -5.73
CA SER A 195 -16.97 17.68 -6.21
C SER A 195 -17.58 16.45 -6.86
N TYR A 196 -16.79 15.73 -7.68
CA TYR A 196 -17.24 14.47 -8.27
C TYR A 196 -17.60 13.43 -7.20
N LEU A 197 -16.73 13.23 -6.21
CA LEU A 197 -16.96 12.27 -5.12
C LEU A 197 -18.15 12.64 -4.25
N LYS A 198 -18.42 13.93 -4.05
CA LYS A 198 -19.60 14.41 -3.33
C LYS A 198 -20.89 13.87 -3.95
N ASP A 199 -20.96 13.86 -5.27
CA ASP A 199 -22.18 13.52 -5.99
C ASP A 199 -22.25 12.03 -6.36
N ASN A 200 -21.10 11.36 -6.51
CA ASN A 200 -20.99 9.99 -7.05
C ASN A 200 -20.30 8.99 -6.10
N GLY A 201 -19.64 9.44 -5.02
CA GLY A 201 -18.85 8.58 -4.12
C GLY A 201 -19.63 7.45 -3.43
N PRO A 202 -18.94 6.62 -2.64
CA PRO A 202 -17.59 6.79 -2.10
C PRO A 202 -16.42 6.46 -3.06
N PHE A 203 -16.64 5.77 -4.17
CA PHE A 203 -15.62 5.44 -5.18
C PHE A 203 -15.94 6.09 -6.53
N ILE A 204 -15.01 6.04 -7.47
CA ILE A 204 -15.24 6.60 -8.82
C ILE A 204 -16.44 5.93 -9.51
N ASN A 205 -16.64 4.63 -9.28
CA ASN A 205 -17.80 3.91 -9.81
C ASN A 205 -19.00 3.87 -8.86
N GLY A 206 -19.09 4.80 -7.91
CA GLY A 206 -20.18 4.84 -6.92
C GLY A 206 -19.92 3.93 -5.72
N GLY A 207 -20.77 2.95 -5.46
CA GLY A 207 -20.67 2.09 -4.29
C GLY A 207 -19.60 0.98 -4.37
N THR A 208 -18.99 0.76 -5.52
CA THR A 208 -18.03 -0.32 -5.77
C THR A 208 -16.71 0.21 -6.31
N ILE A 209 -15.60 -0.39 -5.82
CA ILE A 209 -14.27 -0.10 -6.33
C ILE A 209 -14.13 -0.55 -7.78
N SER A 210 -13.36 0.17 -8.58
CA SER A 210 -13.15 -0.10 -10.00
C SER A 210 -11.69 0.10 -10.41
N ALA A 211 -11.35 -0.26 -11.64
CA ALA A 211 -10.00 -0.10 -12.18
C ALA A 211 -9.50 1.35 -12.15
N ALA A 212 -10.41 2.33 -12.27
CA ALA A 212 -10.04 3.74 -12.13
C ALA A 212 -9.56 4.07 -10.71
N ASP A 213 -10.23 3.55 -9.67
CA ASP A 213 -9.80 3.69 -8.27
C ASP A 213 -8.45 3.02 -8.04
N LEU A 214 -8.27 1.77 -8.54
CA LEU A 214 -7.02 1.03 -8.40
C LEU A 214 -5.85 1.70 -9.14
N SER A 215 -6.14 2.46 -10.19
CA SER A 215 -5.15 3.28 -10.89
C SER A 215 -4.80 4.57 -10.16
N LEU A 216 -5.79 5.21 -9.52
CA LEU A 216 -5.63 6.52 -8.89
C LEU A 216 -5.05 6.40 -7.47
N ALA A 217 -5.53 5.45 -6.68
CA ALA A 217 -5.16 5.33 -5.27
C ALA A 217 -3.65 5.24 -5.00
N PRO A 218 -2.84 4.42 -5.71
CA PRO A 218 -1.40 4.42 -5.54
C PRO A 218 -0.75 5.79 -5.82
N LYS A 219 -1.28 6.52 -6.78
CA LYS A 219 -0.78 7.85 -7.16
C LYS A 219 -1.07 8.90 -6.09
N LEU A 220 -2.27 8.84 -5.48
CA LEU A 220 -2.64 9.68 -4.34
C LEU A 220 -1.80 9.35 -3.09
N TYR A 221 -1.49 8.08 -2.86
CA TYR A 221 -0.60 7.66 -1.77
C TYR A 221 0.81 8.25 -1.94
N HIS A 222 1.36 8.18 -3.14
CA HIS A 222 2.64 8.83 -3.46
C HIS A 222 2.58 10.35 -3.31
N MET A 223 1.47 10.97 -3.74
CA MET A 223 1.24 12.41 -3.61
C MET A 223 1.27 12.84 -2.14
N GLU A 224 0.50 12.16 -1.28
CA GLU A 224 0.42 12.49 0.15
C GLU A 224 1.79 12.42 0.82
N ILE A 225 2.52 11.32 0.61
CA ILE A 225 3.83 11.10 1.24
C ILE A 225 4.88 12.06 0.69
N ALA A 226 4.99 12.18 -0.63
CA ALA A 226 6.02 13.00 -1.24
C ALA A 226 5.81 14.49 -0.99
N LEU A 227 4.59 15.00 -1.12
CA LEU A 227 4.30 16.40 -0.83
C LEU A 227 4.42 16.70 0.67
N GLY A 228 3.99 15.77 1.53
CA GLY A 228 4.20 15.91 2.98
C GLY A 228 5.67 16.05 3.32
N HIS A 229 6.54 15.22 2.75
CA HIS A 229 7.97 15.24 3.04
C HIS A 229 8.72 16.39 2.38
N TYR A 230 8.52 16.62 1.08
CA TYR A 230 9.34 17.55 0.30
C TYR A 230 8.80 18.98 0.26
N LYS A 231 7.51 19.18 0.51
CA LYS A 231 6.83 20.47 0.44
C LYS A 231 6.15 20.89 1.74
N ASN A 232 6.15 20.03 2.77
CA ASN A 232 5.37 20.23 3.99
C ASN A 232 3.90 20.56 3.68
N TRP A 233 3.34 19.87 2.68
CA TRP A 233 2.02 20.10 2.14
C TRP A 233 1.09 18.89 2.40
N SER A 234 -0.17 19.17 2.66
CA SER A 234 -1.19 18.15 2.80
C SER A 234 -2.47 18.55 2.07
N VAL A 235 -3.30 17.56 1.73
CA VAL A 235 -4.61 17.82 1.13
C VAL A 235 -5.43 18.72 2.08
N PRO A 236 -5.93 19.88 1.62
CA PRO A 236 -6.71 20.80 2.46
C PRO A 236 -7.94 20.15 3.10
N ASP A 237 -8.29 20.58 4.33
CA ASP A 237 -9.45 20.05 5.05
C ASP A 237 -10.78 20.34 4.33
N ALA A 238 -10.82 21.39 3.53
CA ALA A 238 -11.98 21.72 2.70
C ALA A 238 -12.31 20.63 1.66
N LEU A 239 -11.34 19.80 1.27
CA LEU A 239 -11.52 18.68 0.34
C LEU A 239 -11.88 17.39 1.11
N ALA A 240 -12.96 17.43 1.82
CA ALA A 240 -13.38 16.39 2.77
C ALA A 240 -13.70 15.04 2.09
N HIS A 241 -14.23 15.07 0.88
CA HIS A 241 -14.58 13.85 0.13
C HIS A 241 -13.31 13.16 -0.39
N VAL A 242 -12.33 13.91 -0.89
CA VAL A 242 -11.02 13.37 -1.28
C VAL A 242 -10.30 12.75 -0.07
N LYS A 243 -10.28 13.43 1.08
CA LYS A 243 -9.67 12.88 2.31
C LYS A 243 -10.38 11.59 2.76
N THR A 244 -11.70 11.55 2.70
CA THR A 244 -12.48 10.36 3.05
C THR A 244 -12.20 9.21 2.06
N TYR A 245 -12.15 9.49 0.77
CA TYR A 245 -11.80 8.54 -0.28
C TYR A 245 -10.41 7.93 -0.04
N MET A 246 -9.39 8.78 0.16
CA MET A 246 -8.03 8.33 0.45
C MET A 246 -7.99 7.45 1.70
N LYS A 247 -8.60 7.90 2.81
CA LYS A 247 -8.65 7.12 4.05
C LYS A 247 -9.33 5.76 3.85
N THR A 248 -10.43 5.71 3.09
CA THR A 248 -11.17 4.48 2.81
C THR A 248 -10.30 3.50 2.04
N ILE A 249 -9.71 3.91 0.91
CA ILE A 249 -8.91 3.02 0.07
C ILE A 249 -7.61 2.61 0.77
N PHE A 250 -6.91 3.54 1.43
CA PHE A 250 -5.65 3.24 2.10
C PHE A 250 -5.79 2.30 3.29
N SER A 251 -7.02 2.14 3.82
CA SER A 251 -7.34 1.19 4.89
C SER A 251 -7.82 -0.19 4.40
N MET A 252 -7.99 -0.38 3.10
CA MET A 252 -8.35 -1.69 2.54
C MET A 252 -7.19 -2.68 2.70
N ASP A 253 -7.50 -3.93 3.03
CA ASP A 253 -6.48 -4.98 3.19
C ASP A 253 -5.63 -5.14 1.93
N SER A 254 -6.26 -5.14 0.75
CA SER A 254 -5.57 -5.18 -0.55
C SER A 254 -4.56 -4.04 -0.72
N PHE A 255 -4.92 -2.82 -0.29
CA PHE A 255 -4.02 -1.67 -0.35
C PHE A 255 -2.86 -1.79 0.64
N VAL A 256 -3.14 -2.17 1.88
CA VAL A 256 -2.13 -2.34 2.93
C VAL A 256 -1.11 -3.41 2.55
N ASN A 257 -1.58 -4.52 1.95
CA ASN A 257 -0.73 -5.64 1.54
C ASN A 257 0.17 -5.33 0.34
N THR A 258 -0.20 -4.34 -0.49
CA THR A 258 0.46 -4.08 -1.78
C THR A 258 1.22 -2.75 -1.85
N ARG A 259 1.10 -1.87 -0.84
CA ARG A 259 1.77 -0.57 -0.83
C ARG A 259 3.26 -0.70 -0.48
N GLY A 260 4.08 0.13 -1.10
CA GLY A 260 5.43 0.40 -0.61
C GLY A 260 5.38 1.16 0.72
N LEU A 261 6.40 1.03 1.55
CA LEU A 261 6.47 1.78 2.81
C LEU A 261 6.74 3.28 2.54
N PRO A 262 6.30 4.18 3.44
CA PRO A 262 6.50 5.62 3.26
C PRO A 262 7.96 6.02 3.03
N GLU A 263 8.91 5.40 3.76
CA GLU A 263 10.33 5.63 3.59
C GLU A 263 10.85 5.26 2.20
N ASP A 264 10.30 4.21 1.58
CA ASP A 264 10.65 3.80 0.23
C ASP A 264 10.11 4.77 -0.82
N VAL A 265 8.88 5.27 -0.60
CA VAL A 265 8.29 6.31 -1.45
C VAL A 265 9.12 7.58 -1.40
N ILE A 266 9.49 8.05 -0.20
CA ILE A 266 10.35 9.23 -0.01
C ILE A 266 11.68 9.02 -0.75
N ALA A 267 12.35 7.89 -0.50
CA ALA A 267 13.63 7.58 -1.14
C ALA A 267 13.52 7.54 -2.68
N GLY A 268 12.43 6.95 -3.20
CA GLY A 268 12.19 6.85 -4.65
C GLY A 268 11.88 8.18 -5.34
N TRP A 269 11.37 9.16 -4.62
CA TRP A 269 11.15 10.51 -5.15
C TRP A 269 12.38 11.41 -5.04
N ARG A 270 13.36 11.09 -4.20
CA ARG A 270 14.50 11.93 -3.90
C ARG A 270 15.25 12.45 -5.15
N SER A 271 15.63 11.54 -6.04
CA SER A 271 16.34 11.90 -7.29
C SER A 271 15.50 12.73 -8.25
N LYS A 272 14.17 12.60 -8.20
CA LYS A 272 13.24 13.33 -9.08
C LYS A 272 12.93 14.74 -8.59
N VAL A 273 13.12 15.00 -7.30
CA VAL A 273 12.82 16.30 -6.64
C VAL A 273 14.09 17.13 -6.45
N MET A 274 15.22 16.47 -6.16
CA MET A 274 16.49 17.16 -5.85
C MET A 274 17.49 17.18 -7.02
N GLY A 275 17.14 16.46 -8.12
CA GLY A 275 18.00 16.38 -9.33
C GLY A 275 17.85 17.54 -10.29
#